data_0517d365787f72760934a7d67f7d2a79
#
_entry.id   0517d365787f72760934a7d67f7d2a79
#
_cell.length_a   1.000
_cell.length_b   1.000
_cell.length_c   1.000
_cell.angle_alpha   90.00
_cell.angle_beta   90.00
_cell.angle_gamma   90.00
#
_symmetry.space_group_name_H-M   'P 1'
#
loop_
_entity.id
_entity.type
_entity.pdbx_description
1 polymer ?
#
loop_
_entity_poly.entity_id
_entity_poly.type
_entity_poly.pdbx_seq_one_letter_code
_entity_poly.pdbx_strand_id
1 'polypeptide(L)'
;LRRDDARWPAERRERLLAGPRRLLFPRLHLTALYTILAREVARILRIWPQTLLPSAITMTLYFLIFGKLIGNRIGTMGGVPYIEYIVPGLVMMSVIQNAYGNISSSFFGAKFGRFVEEMLVAPMPPWVILAGYVLGALARAILVGIIVLAIAMCFTPVRIAHPLVTVVAFVLGASVFALAGFVNAVYAKKFDD
;
A
#
# COMPACT_ATOMS: atom_id res chain seq x y z
N LEU A 1 0.93 -35.07 -34.84
CA LEU A 1 1.84 -34.34 -33.93
C LEU A 1 2.32 -35.20 -32.74
N ARG A 2 2.53 -36.51 -32.93
CA ARG A 2 2.89 -37.42 -31.81
C ARG A 2 4.03 -38.42 -32.18
N ARG A 3 4.92 -38.10 -33.13
CA ARG A 3 5.99 -39.02 -33.55
C ARG A 3 7.42 -38.51 -33.39
N ASP A 4 7.66 -37.25 -33.03
CA ASP A 4 9.02 -36.69 -32.97
C ASP A 4 9.61 -36.68 -31.54
N ASP A 5 8.82 -36.98 -30.52
CA ASP A 5 9.25 -36.94 -29.14
C ASP A 5 10.22 -38.09 -28.77
N ALA A 6 10.28 -39.16 -29.56
CA ALA A 6 11.13 -40.33 -29.32
C ALA A 6 12.58 -40.21 -29.75
N ARG A 7 12.97 -39.14 -30.47
CA ARG A 7 14.30 -39.02 -31.10
C ARG A 7 15.43 -38.53 -30.20
N TRP A 8 15.08 -38.02 -29.01
CA TRP A 8 16.10 -37.47 -28.13
C TRP A 8 16.42 -38.40 -26.97
N PRO A 9 17.73 -38.68 -26.67
CA PRO A 9 18.14 -39.42 -25.50
C PRO A 9 17.55 -38.77 -24.21
N ALA A 10 17.15 -39.59 -23.25
CA ALA A 10 16.55 -39.17 -21.99
C ALA A 10 17.38 -38.09 -21.28
N GLU A 11 18.71 -38.22 -21.27
CA GLU A 11 19.63 -37.23 -20.71
C GLU A 11 19.54 -35.85 -21.38
N ARG A 12 19.29 -35.79 -22.66
CA ARG A 12 19.14 -34.53 -23.38
C ARG A 12 17.77 -33.89 -23.12
N ARG A 13 16.75 -34.71 -22.94
CA ARG A 13 15.45 -34.25 -22.48
C ARG A 13 15.54 -33.63 -21.08
N GLU A 14 16.18 -34.34 -20.14
CA GLU A 14 16.38 -33.81 -18.80
C GLU A 14 17.21 -32.54 -18.77
N ARG A 15 18.27 -32.44 -19.59
CA ARG A 15 19.08 -31.21 -19.70
C ARG A 15 18.30 -30.05 -20.34
N LEU A 16 17.42 -30.31 -21.30
CA LEU A 16 16.55 -29.29 -21.89
C LEU A 16 15.42 -28.87 -20.96
N LEU A 17 14.91 -29.82 -20.15
CA LEU A 17 13.90 -29.54 -19.12
C LEU A 17 14.53 -28.97 -17.84
N ALA A 18 15.78 -29.32 -17.55
CA ALA A 18 16.58 -28.81 -16.46
C ALA A 18 17.38 -27.55 -16.81
N GLY A 19 17.12 -26.94 -17.99
CA GLY A 19 17.71 -25.68 -18.41
C GLY A 19 17.72 -24.64 -17.29
N PRO A 20 18.44 -23.51 -17.40
CA PRO A 20 18.87 -22.63 -16.31
C PRO A 20 17.72 -21.96 -15.52
N ARG A 21 16.59 -22.65 -15.42
CA ARG A 21 15.37 -22.16 -14.74
C ARG A 21 15.63 -21.82 -13.27
N ARG A 22 16.47 -22.59 -12.55
CA ARG A 22 16.66 -22.42 -11.11
C ARG A 22 17.38 -21.13 -10.70
N LEU A 23 18.25 -20.57 -11.54
CA LEU A 23 19.02 -19.36 -11.24
C LEU A 23 18.35 -18.07 -11.75
N LEU A 24 17.42 -18.19 -12.71
CA LEU A 24 16.66 -17.04 -13.24
C LEU A 24 15.46 -16.67 -12.37
N PHE A 25 14.88 -17.60 -11.60
CA PHE A 25 13.69 -17.38 -10.81
C PHE A 25 13.79 -16.25 -9.77
N PRO A 26 14.84 -16.15 -8.91
CA PRO A 26 14.88 -15.09 -7.91
C PRO A 26 15.02 -13.71 -8.55
N ARG A 27 15.81 -13.59 -9.63
CA ARG A 27 15.95 -12.31 -10.36
C ARG A 27 14.66 -11.91 -11.07
N LEU A 28 13.93 -12.87 -11.63
CA LEU A 28 12.65 -12.63 -12.29
C LEU A 28 11.59 -12.13 -11.30
N HIS A 29 11.55 -12.73 -10.10
CA HIS A 29 10.61 -12.31 -9.04
C HIS A 29 10.90 -10.91 -8.52
N LEU A 30 12.18 -10.57 -8.31
CA LEU A 30 12.59 -9.23 -7.89
C LEU A 30 12.29 -8.18 -8.97
N THR A 31 12.54 -8.50 -10.25
CA THR A 31 12.21 -7.61 -11.34
C THR A 31 10.70 -7.39 -11.47
N ALA A 32 9.90 -8.46 -11.32
CA ALA A 32 8.45 -8.37 -11.34
C ALA A 32 7.92 -7.52 -10.18
N LEU A 33 8.42 -7.76 -8.96
CA LEU A 33 8.09 -6.95 -7.77
C LEU A 33 8.42 -5.47 -7.98
N TYR A 34 9.65 -5.20 -8.46
CA TYR A 34 10.09 -3.83 -8.75
C TYR A 34 9.20 -3.16 -9.80
N THR A 35 8.82 -3.89 -10.86
CA THR A 35 7.98 -3.35 -11.94
C THR A 35 6.59 -3.00 -11.43
N ILE A 36 5.96 -3.87 -10.61
CA ILE A 36 4.66 -3.60 -10.01
C ILE A 36 4.76 -2.39 -9.07
N LEU A 37 5.77 -2.36 -8.20
CA LEU A 37 5.99 -1.26 -7.26
C LEU A 37 6.24 0.06 -7.99
N ALA A 38 7.11 0.07 -9.01
CA ALA A 38 7.41 1.25 -9.80
C ALA A 38 6.16 1.79 -10.51
N ARG A 39 5.32 0.90 -11.04
CA ARG A 39 4.02 1.25 -11.65
C ARG A 39 3.09 1.90 -10.62
N GLU A 40 2.98 1.32 -9.42
CA GLU A 40 2.15 1.87 -8.34
C GLU A 40 2.64 3.25 -7.89
N VAL A 41 3.94 3.40 -7.66
CA VAL A 41 4.54 4.70 -7.28
C VAL A 41 4.36 5.74 -8.40
N ALA A 42 4.62 5.37 -9.66
CA ALA A 42 4.41 6.27 -10.78
C ALA A 42 2.94 6.71 -10.93
N ARG A 43 1.99 5.80 -10.64
CA ARG A 43 0.57 6.12 -10.59
C ARG A 43 0.26 7.16 -9.50
N ILE A 44 0.75 6.95 -8.29
CA ILE A 44 0.56 7.87 -7.16
C ILE A 44 1.11 9.25 -7.51
N LEU A 45 2.32 9.31 -8.07
CA LEU A 45 2.96 10.56 -8.46
C LEU A 45 2.24 11.27 -9.61
N ARG A 46 1.62 10.53 -10.53
CA ARG A 46 0.86 11.11 -11.65
C ARG A 46 -0.43 11.78 -11.19
N ILE A 47 -1.11 11.18 -10.21
CA ILE A 47 -2.42 11.66 -9.73
C ILE A 47 -2.32 12.28 -8.32
N TRP A 48 -1.12 12.78 -7.94
CA TRP A 48 -0.85 13.28 -6.59
C TRP A 48 -1.86 14.35 -6.11
N PRO A 49 -2.31 15.33 -6.94
CA PRO A 49 -3.25 16.31 -6.45
C PRO A 49 -4.59 15.68 -6.08
N GLN A 50 -5.08 14.77 -6.91
CA GLN A 50 -6.34 14.08 -6.69
C GLN A 50 -6.32 13.16 -5.46
N THR A 51 -5.15 12.66 -5.06
CA THR A 51 -5.02 11.68 -3.99
C THR A 51 -4.58 12.29 -2.67
N LEU A 52 -3.69 13.29 -2.69
CA LEU A 52 -3.10 13.89 -1.49
C LEU A 52 -3.86 15.11 -1.01
N LEU A 53 -4.36 15.96 -1.93
CA LEU A 53 -5.10 17.18 -1.57
C LEU A 53 -6.36 16.91 -0.74
N PRO A 54 -7.24 15.96 -1.09
CA PRO A 54 -8.42 15.68 -0.26
C PRO A 54 -8.05 15.24 1.14
N SER A 55 -7.02 14.37 1.28
CA SER A 55 -6.55 13.93 2.60
C SER A 55 -5.98 15.10 3.41
N ALA A 56 -5.19 15.98 2.80
CA ALA A 56 -4.63 17.16 3.45
C ALA A 56 -5.70 18.14 3.90
N ILE A 57 -6.68 18.46 3.04
CA ILE A 57 -7.79 19.37 3.34
C ILE A 57 -8.65 18.80 4.47
N THR A 58 -9.02 17.52 4.39
CA THR A 58 -9.85 16.85 5.40
C THR A 58 -9.15 16.84 6.76
N MET A 59 -7.87 16.53 6.81
CA MET A 59 -7.10 16.49 8.05
C MET A 59 -6.88 17.90 8.62
N THR A 60 -6.64 18.90 7.78
CA THR A 60 -6.58 20.30 8.22
C THR A 60 -7.89 20.74 8.85
N LEU A 61 -9.02 20.36 8.26
CA LEU A 61 -10.33 20.65 8.80
C LEU A 61 -10.56 19.95 10.14
N TYR A 62 -10.15 18.70 10.27
CA TYR A 62 -10.21 17.97 11.55
C TYR A 62 -9.35 18.64 12.63
N PHE A 63 -8.12 19.06 12.32
CA PHE A 63 -7.29 19.79 13.26
C PHE A 63 -7.88 21.14 13.66
N LEU A 64 -8.53 21.84 12.75
CA LEU A 64 -9.26 23.08 13.07
C LEU A 64 -10.44 22.82 14.01
N ILE A 65 -11.29 21.85 13.67
CA ILE A 65 -12.50 21.54 14.45
C ILE A 65 -12.13 20.99 15.81
N PHE A 66 -11.37 19.89 15.82
CA PHE A 66 -11.05 19.21 17.09
C PHE A 66 -9.98 19.95 17.89
N GLY A 67 -9.03 20.62 17.23
CA GLY A 67 -7.97 21.34 17.92
C GLY A 67 -8.44 22.69 18.47
N LYS A 68 -9.01 23.55 17.64
CA LYS A 68 -9.39 24.91 18.07
C LYS A 68 -10.81 24.99 18.64
N LEU A 69 -11.82 24.43 17.96
CA LEU A 69 -13.21 24.61 18.38
C LEU A 69 -13.54 23.75 19.60
N ILE A 70 -13.21 22.46 19.56
CA ILE A 70 -13.54 21.51 20.61
C ILE A 70 -12.45 21.50 21.70
N GLY A 71 -11.17 21.58 21.31
CA GLY A 71 -10.04 21.56 22.21
C GLY A 71 -10.07 22.66 23.25
N ASN A 72 -10.49 23.88 22.88
CA ASN A 72 -10.66 25.01 23.81
C ASN A 72 -11.75 24.79 24.86
N ARG A 73 -12.72 23.91 24.58
CA ARG A 73 -13.81 23.58 25.53
C ARG A 73 -13.45 22.41 26.45
N ILE A 74 -12.67 21.45 25.97
CA ILE A 74 -12.27 20.25 26.73
C ILE A 74 -11.06 20.55 27.62
N GLY A 75 -10.14 21.43 27.15
CA GLY A 75 -8.92 21.73 27.89
C GLY A 75 -7.86 20.65 27.79
N THR A 76 -7.51 20.03 28.91
CA THR A 76 -6.47 18.99 29.00
C THR A 76 -7.06 17.61 29.19
N MET A 77 -6.49 16.59 28.53
CA MET A 77 -6.83 15.19 28.68
C MET A 77 -5.56 14.38 28.92
N GLY A 78 -5.53 13.62 30.03
CA GLY A 78 -4.33 12.85 30.41
C GLY A 78 -3.10 13.71 30.71
N GLY A 79 -3.27 14.97 31.11
CA GLY A 79 -2.18 15.89 31.44
C GLY A 79 -1.55 16.61 30.23
N VAL A 80 -2.09 16.40 29.02
CA VAL A 80 -1.65 17.09 27.79
C VAL A 80 -2.83 17.85 27.16
N PRO A 81 -2.58 18.92 26.37
CA PRO A 81 -3.65 19.59 25.64
C PRO A 81 -4.41 18.60 24.74
N TYR A 82 -5.73 18.77 24.65
CA TYR A 82 -6.59 17.84 23.89
C TYR A 82 -6.12 17.62 22.44
N ILE A 83 -5.60 18.66 21.80
CA ILE A 83 -5.08 18.56 20.43
C ILE A 83 -3.89 17.59 20.34
N GLU A 84 -2.96 17.63 21.30
CA GLU A 84 -1.80 16.72 21.32
C GLU A 84 -2.23 15.27 21.52
N TYR A 85 -3.30 15.05 22.28
CA TYR A 85 -3.85 13.72 22.54
C TYR A 85 -4.46 13.07 21.28
N ILE A 86 -5.17 13.86 20.45
CA ILE A 86 -5.86 13.33 19.27
C ILE A 86 -4.98 13.22 18.02
N VAL A 87 -3.88 13.98 17.91
CA VAL A 87 -3.00 14.02 16.73
C VAL A 87 -2.56 12.64 16.27
N PRO A 88 -2.02 11.74 17.12
CA PRO A 88 -1.59 10.41 16.69
C PRO A 88 -2.71 9.59 16.07
N GLY A 89 -3.91 9.69 16.64
CA GLY A 89 -5.12 9.01 16.14
C GLY A 89 -5.54 9.51 14.75
N LEU A 90 -5.57 10.82 14.55
CA LEU A 90 -5.92 11.43 13.26
C LEU A 90 -4.90 11.10 12.17
N VAL A 91 -3.60 11.15 12.50
CA VAL A 91 -2.55 10.76 11.56
C VAL A 91 -2.70 9.28 11.18
N MET A 92 -2.90 8.39 12.16
CA MET A 92 -3.08 6.96 11.92
C MET A 92 -4.34 6.67 11.12
N MET A 93 -5.46 7.34 11.40
CA MET A 93 -6.70 7.24 10.63
C MET A 93 -6.45 7.56 9.14
N SER A 94 -5.72 8.64 8.87
CA SER A 94 -5.37 9.03 7.50
C SER A 94 -4.52 7.98 6.79
N VAL A 95 -3.52 7.42 7.49
CA VAL A 95 -2.65 6.35 6.97
C VAL A 95 -3.45 5.11 6.62
N ILE A 96 -4.32 4.66 7.52
CA ILE A 96 -5.18 3.48 7.34
C ILE A 96 -6.11 3.65 6.13
N GLN A 97 -6.82 4.77 6.07
CA GLN A 97 -7.76 5.07 4.97
C GLN A 97 -7.05 5.10 3.62
N ASN A 98 -5.86 5.71 3.56
CA ASN A 98 -5.09 5.77 2.32
C ASN A 98 -4.44 4.44 1.94
N ALA A 99 -4.00 3.62 2.90
CA ALA A 99 -3.50 2.28 2.63
C ALA A 99 -4.60 1.39 2.05
N TYR A 100 -5.75 1.33 2.71
CA TYR A 100 -6.92 0.56 2.30
C TYR A 100 -7.43 1.02 0.93
N GLY A 101 -7.73 2.30 0.77
CA GLY A 101 -8.31 2.84 -0.45
C GLY A 101 -7.38 2.75 -1.67
N ASN A 102 -6.05 2.84 -1.45
CA ASN A 102 -5.10 2.68 -2.55
C ASN A 102 -5.12 1.29 -3.14
N ILE A 103 -5.01 0.26 -2.29
CA ILE A 103 -4.91 -1.12 -2.77
C ILE A 103 -6.25 -1.58 -3.33
N SER A 104 -7.35 -1.19 -2.65
CA SER A 104 -8.71 -1.49 -3.09
C SER A 104 -8.96 -0.94 -4.51
N SER A 105 -8.71 0.35 -4.74
CA SER A 105 -8.90 0.97 -6.05
C SER A 105 -7.90 0.48 -7.11
N SER A 106 -6.64 0.27 -6.74
CA SER A 106 -5.59 -0.14 -7.69
C SER A 106 -5.79 -1.55 -8.20
N PHE A 107 -5.99 -2.50 -7.29
CA PHE A 107 -6.19 -3.90 -7.66
C PHE A 107 -7.55 -4.11 -8.36
N PHE A 108 -8.60 -3.46 -7.88
CA PHE A 108 -9.90 -3.51 -8.55
C PHE A 108 -9.83 -2.95 -9.97
N GLY A 109 -9.15 -1.82 -10.16
CA GLY A 109 -8.93 -1.25 -11.49
C GLY A 109 -8.14 -2.19 -12.42
N ALA A 110 -7.14 -2.89 -11.89
CA ALA A 110 -6.39 -3.90 -12.64
C ALA A 110 -7.27 -5.13 -12.99
N LYS A 111 -8.16 -5.54 -12.08
CA LYS A 111 -9.12 -6.63 -12.28
C LYS A 111 -10.14 -6.24 -13.35
N PHE A 112 -10.71 -5.06 -13.29
CA PHE A 112 -11.67 -4.55 -14.26
C PHE A 112 -11.05 -4.39 -15.66
N GLY A 113 -9.80 -3.92 -15.71
CA GLY A 113 -9.04 -3.81 -16.97
C GLY A 113 -8.48 -5.13 -17.50
N ARG A 114 -8.78 -6.28 -16.86
CA ARG A 114 -8.27 -7.63 -17.19
C ARG A 114 -6.75 -7.80 -17.11
N PHE A 115 -6.03 -6.80 -16.58
CA PHE A 115 -4.59 -6.90 -16.38
C PHE A 115 -4.20 -7.98 -15.36
N VAL A 116 -5.10 -8.34 -14.43
CA VAL A 116 -4.88 -9.42 -13.47
C VAL A 116 -4.78 -10.77 -14.18
N GLU A 117 -5.57 -11.00 -15.23
CA GLU A 117 -5.51 -12.23 -16.04
C GLU A 117 -4.14 -12.38 -16.70
N GLU A 118 -3.59 -11.29 -17.25
CA GLU A 118 -2.24 -11.27 -17.83
C GLU A 118 -1.15 -11.56 -16.78
N MET A 119 -1.30 -11.01 -15.57
CA MET A 119 -0.38 -11.27 -14.46
C MET A 119 -0.43 -12.73 -13.99
N LEU A 120 -1.61 -13.36 -14.02
CA LEU A 120 -1.77 -14.77 -13.61
C LEU A 120 -1.22 -15.75 -14.65
N VAL A 121 -1.20 -15.38 -15.93
CA VAL A 121 -0.58 -16.18 -17.01
C VAL A 121 0.94 -16.05 -16.99
N ALA A 122 1.48 -14.95 -16.46
CA ALA A 122 2.92 -14.77 -16.31
C ALA A 122 3.51 -15.78 -15.29
N PRO A 123 4.74 -16.27 -15.51
CA PRO A 123 5.39 -17.25 -14.65
C PRO A 123 5.88 -16.62 -13.33
N MET A 124 4.99 -15.94 -12.60
CA MET A 124 5.29 -15.32 -11.30
C MET A 124 4.38 -15.90 -10.21
N PRO A 125 4.89 -16.09 -9.01
CA PRO A 125 4.08 -16.58 -7.90
C PRO A 125 3.11 -15.51 -7.41
N PRO A 126 1.90 -15.88 -6.95
CA PRO A 126 0.86 -14.95 -6.50
C PRO A 126 1.30 -14.01 -5.37
N TRP A 127 2.23 -14.45 -4.52
CA TRP A 127 2.74 -13.61 -3.43
C TRP A 127 3.51 -12.38 -3.92
N VAL A 128 4.13 -12.43 -5.12
CA VAL A 128 4.83 -11.28 -5.72
C VAL A 128 3.83 -10.20 -6.11
N ILE A 129 2.67 -10.60 -6.65
CA ILE A 129 1.58 -9.69 -6.98
C ILE A 129 1.07 -9.02 -5.70
N LEU A 130 0.72 -9.83 -4.69
CA LEU A 130 0.27 -9.33 -3.39
C LEU A 130 1.28 -8.35 -2.77
N ALA A 131 2.54 -8.75 -2.68
CA ALA A 131 3.60 -7.92 -2.10
C ALA A 131 3.77 -6.60 -2.87
N GLY A 132 3.71 -6.62 -4.20
CA GLY A 132 3.84 -5.42 -5.03
C GLY A 132 2.73 -4.39 -4.76
N TYR A 133 1.49 -4.84 -4.69
CA TYR A 133 0.35 -3.97 -4.37
C TYR A 133 0.37 -3.47 -2.92
N VAL A 134 0.71 -4.34 -1.96
CA VAL A 134 0.81 -3.95 -0.54
C VAL A 134 1.94 -2.93 -0.35
N LEU A 135 3.11 -3.13 -0.94
CA LEU A 135 4.21 -2.16 -0.88
C LEU A 135 3.85 -0.83 -1.55
N GLY A 136 3.11 -0.85 -2.66
CA GLY A 136 2.56 0.35 -3.28
C GLY A 136 1.59 1.10 -2.38
N ALA A 137 0.71 0.38 -1.69
CA ALA A 137 -0.21 0.98 -0.71
C ALA A 137 0.53 1.57 0.49
N LEU A 138 1.56 0.88 0.99
CA LEU A 138 2.44 1.39 2.05
C LEU A 138 3.17 2.66 1.64
N ALA A 139 3.74 2.70 0.43
CA ALA A 139 4.41 3.88 -0.08
C ALA A 139 3.49 5.11 -0.08
N ARG A 140 2.24 4.95 -0.53
CA ARG A 140 1.23 6.02 -0.47
C ARG A 140 0.86 6.39 0.95
N ALA A 141 0.61 5.41 1.82
CA ALA A 141 0.23 5.63 3.21
C ALA A 141 1.32 6.40 3.98
N ILE A 142 2.60 6.07 3.75
CA ILE A 142 3.73 6.78 4.33
C ILE A 142 3.77 8.23 3.82
N LEU A 143 3.61 8.45 2.51
CA LEU A 143 3.62 9.79 1.93
C LEU A 143 2.50 10.66 2.50
N VAL A 144 1.29 10.14 2.60
CA VAL A 144 0.16 10.85 3.24
C VAL A 144 0.42 11.06 4.72
N GLY A 145 0.95 10.06 5.44
CA GLY A 145 1.29 10.18 6.85
C GLY A 145 2.29 11.31 7.12
N ILE A 146 3.31 11.45 6.29
CA ILE A 146 4.29 12.54 6.38
C ILE A 146 3.60 13.90 6.16
N ILE A 147 2.75 14.02 5.14
CA ILE A 147 2.02 15.28 4.86
C ILE A 147 1.11 15.65 6.03
N VAL A 148 0.33 14.70 6.54
CA VAL A 148 -0.59 14.95 7.65
C VAL A 148 0.16 15.27 8.94
N LEU A 149 1.30 14.61 9.18
CA LEU A 149 2.16 14.93 10.30
C LEU A 149 2.74 16.34 10.19
N ALA A 150 3.18 16.76 9.00
CA ALA A 150 3.66 18.11 8.75
C ALA A 150 2.55 19.16 9.00
N ILE A 151 1.32 18.86 8.58
CA ILE A 151 0.16 19.72 8.88
C ILE A 151 -0.08 19.76 10.40
N ALA A 152 -0.05 18.64 11.10
CA ALA A 152 -0.23 18.58 12.55
C ALA A 152 0.79 19.43 13.31
N MET A 153 2.05 19.46 12.85
CA MET A 153 3.11 20.29 13.43
C MET A 153 2.84 21.81 13.30
N CYS A 154 2.02 22.22 12.35
CA CYS A 154 1.58 23.62 12.26
C CYS A 154 0.54 24.00 13.34
N PHE A 155 -0.14 23.03 13.92
CA PHE A 155 -1.19 23.24 14.94
C PHE A 155 -0.71 23.00 16.36
N THR A 156 0.23 22.07 16.55
CA THR A 156 0.74 21.72 17.89
C THR A 156 2.15 21.16 17.81
N PRO A 157 2.99 21.37 18.85
CA PRO A 157 4.31 20.76 18.92
C PRO A 157 4.17 19.25 19.15
N VAL A 158 4.31 18.46 18.09
CA VAL A 158 4.25 16.99 18.17
C VAL A 158 5.54 16.46 18.79
N ARG A 159 5.43 15.85 19.99
CA ARG A 159 6.55 15.18 20.67
C ARG A 159 6.44 13.67 20.44
N ILE A 160 7.39 13.10 19.72
CA ILE A 160 7.49 11.67 19.49
C ILE A 160 8.44 11.08 20.53
N ALA A 161 7.90 10.49 21.60
CA ALA A 161 8.71 9.90 22.68
C ALA A 161 9.51 8.68 22.21
N HIS A 162 8.90 7.83 21.37
CA HIS A 162 9.50 6.58 20.89
C HIS A 162 9.36 6.47 19.37
N PRO A 163 10.27 7.05 18.56
CA PRO A 163 10.13 7.10 17.11
C PRO A 163 10.08 5.70 16.46
N LEU A 164 10.87 4.75 16.97
CA LEU A 164 10.88 3.38 16.45
C LEU A 164 9.52 2.71 16.62
N VAL A 165 8.93 2.79 17.81
CA VAL A 165 7.62 2.20 18.11
C VAL A 165 6.55 2.84 17.23
N THR A 166 6.59 4.15 17.06
CA THR A 166 5.67 4.88 16.18
C THR A 166 5.76 4.38 14.75
N VAL A 167 6.96 4.29 14.18
CA VAL A 167 7.15 3.80 12.81
C VAL A 167 6.67 2.36 12.65
N VAL A 168 7.00 1.47 13.60
CA VAL A 168 6.55 0.07 13.57
C VAL A 168 5.02 -0.02 13.63
N ALA A 169 4.38 0.74 14.54
CA ALA A 169 2.92 0.77 14.65
C ALA A 169 2.26 1.28 13.35
N PHE A 170 2.83 2.32 12.71
CA PHE A 170 2.36 2.83 11.43
C PHE A 170 2.46 1.80 10.31
N VAL A 171 3.61 1.16 10.16
CA VAL A 171 3.84 0.16 9.12
C VAL A 171 2.94 -1.06 9.32
N LEU A 172 2.81 -1.55 10.56
CA LEU A 172 1.93 -2.67 10.88
C LEU A 172 0.46 -2.34 10.60
N GLY A 173 -0.01 -1.19 11.11
CA GLY A 173 -1.39 -0.75 10.88
C GLY A 173 -1.69 -0.57 9.38
N ALA A 174 -0.83 0.13 8.65
CA ALA A 174 -0.97 0.30 7.21
C ALA A 174 -0.97 -1.05 6.46
N SER A 175 -0.11 -2.01 6.88
CA SER A 175 -0.03 -3.34 6.27
C SER A 175 -1.31 -4.15 6.48
N VAL A 176 -1.85 -4.17 7.70
CA VAL A 176 -3.09 -4.88 8.02
C VAL A 176 -4.25 -4.33 7.19
N PHE A 177 -4.40 -3.02 7.12
CA PHE A 177 -5.48 -2.41 6.34
C PHE A 177 -5.26 -2.47 4.82
N ALA A 178 -4.02 -2.47 4.35
CA ALA A 178 -3.71 -2.76 2.96
C ALA A 178 -4.13 -4.19 2.59
N LEU A 179 -3.81 -5.18 3.43
CA LEU A 179 -4.24 -6.56 3.21
C LEU A 179 -5.78 -6.70 3.24
N ALA A 180 -6.45 -6.03 4.18
CA ALA A 180 -7.90 -6.00 4.22
C ALA A 180 -8.49 -5.38 2.93
N GLY A 181 -7.92 -4.28 2.44
CA GLY A 181 -8.31 -3.66 1.16
C GLY A 181 -8.05 -4.57 -0.04
N PHE A 182 -6.97 -5.37 -0.02
CA PHE A 182 -6.70 -6.36 -1.06
C PHE A 182 -7.77 -7.46 -1.08
N VAL A 183 -8.11 -8.00 0.08
CA VAL A 183 -9.16 -9.01 0.22
C VAL A 183 -10.49 -8.46 -0.29
N ASN A 184 -10.85 -7.24 0.11
CA ASN A 184 -12.06 -6.60 -0.40
C ASN A 184 -12.04 -6.48 -1.94
N ALA A 185 -10.95 -6.00 -2.53
CA ALA A 185 -10.82 -5.85 -3.98
C ALA A 185 -10.91 -7.19 -4.75
N VAL A 186 -10.45 -8.30 -4.15
CA VAL A 186 -10.58 -9.63 -4.74
C VAL A 186 -12.04 -10.06 -4.82
N TYR A 187 -12.82 -9.84 -3.75
CA TYR A 187 -14.23 -10.26 -3.68
C TYR A 187 -15.19 -9.26 -4.31
N ALA A 188 -14.84 -8.00 -4.44
CA ALA A 188 -15.67 -6.97 -5.04
C ALA A 188 -16.05 -7.32 -6.48
N LYS A 189 -17.34 -7.21 -6.81
CA LYS A 189 -17.89 -7.46 -8.15
C LYS A 189 -18.17 -6.16 -8.90
N LYS A 190 -18.42 -5.08 -8.18
CA LYS A 190 -18.70 -3.73 -8.71
C LYS A 190 -17.80 -2.72 -8.02
N PHE A 191 -17.68 -1.54 -8.62
CA PHE A 191 -16.85 -0.46 -8.08
C PHE A 191 -17.41 0.11 -6.76
N ASP A 192 -18.69 -0.05 -6.51
CA ASP A 192 -19.40 0.46 -5.33
C ASP A 192 -19.56 -0.59 -4.21
N ASP A 193 -19.05 -1.83 -4.41
CA ASP A 193 -19.00 -2.85 -3.37
C ASP A 193 -17.81 -2.58 -2.43
#